data_6e6c6dd2aa843b2210d585f15190400e
#
_entry.id   6e6c6dd2aa843b2210d585f15190400e
#
_cell.length_a   1.000
_cell.length_b   1.000
_cell.length_c   1.000
_cell.angle_alpha   90.00
_cell.angle_beta   90.00
_cell.angle_gamma   90.00
#
_symmetry.space_group_name_H-M   'P 1'
#
loop_
_entity.id
_entity.type
_entity.pdbx_description
1 polymer ?
#
loop_
_entity_poly.entity_id
_entity_poly.type
_entity_poly.pdbx_seq_one_letter_code
_entity_poly.pdbx_strand_id
1 'polypeptide(L)'
;NLGQTTRGVQAAANRYFGKSISELDISEAAVLAAITKSPTEYNPIKHPDANKTRRALVLKNMLDQGYISQNDYDSAMEDDIYARISEHNEETQSTNTVYSYFVDALIDQVQKDLVEKAGYSATQASNALYSSGLKIYSTQKPEIQSALDEEFANEENFPANTKVAIEWAMSVVDKDGNTTNYSQEMMFKYYKEQNSGYEPLYSSEEEAQAAIDGYVATLGITDDDTVYEKSSFIMQPQASMVIEDQKTGEVVAMIGGRGEKTANKTLNRVTNALRNPGSTFKIVAAYAPAFEELGYGPGTVQYDGPFAYTENGKVGRLVNNWDKKTQYRGWTTLREAIARSMNIVAVKTITDVTPSVAIDYLLRFGFTSLQLDGANSDAGQAMALGGLTNGVSNLELTAAYAGIANGGSYYKPKLYSKIVDNE
;
A
#
# COMPACT_ATOMS: atom_id res chain seq x y z
N ASN A 1 -10.50 18.56 -20.34
CA ASN A 1 -10.52 18.69 -18.89
C ASN A 1 -11.59 19.70 -18.49
N LEU A 2 -12.48 19.32 -17.57
CA LEU A 2 -13.59 20.14 -17.10
C LEU A 2 -13.49 20.42 -15.58
N GLY A 3 -12.27 20.51 -15.06
CA GLY A 3 -11.99 20.72 -13.64
C GLY A 3 -12.13 19.42 -12.81
N GLN A 4 -11.71 19.45 -11.54
CA GLN A 4 -11.80 18.30 -10.60
C GLN A 4 -11.32 16.96 -11.21
N THR A 5 -10.24 16.99 -12.01
CA THR A 5 -9.71 15.85 -12.77
C THR A 5 -10.66 15.20 -13.77
N THR A 6 -11.86 15.76 -14.01
CA THR A 6 -12.85 15.22 -14.95
C THR A 6 -12.41 15.39 -16.40
N ARG A 7 -12.47 14.31 -17.18
CA ARG A 7 -12.19 14.31 -18.61
C ARG A 7 -13.43 13.85 -19.37
N GLY A 8 -13.93 14.73 -20.26
CA GLY A 8 -15.17 14.51 -21.01
C GLY A 8 -16.41 15.00 -20.25
N VAL A 9 -17.46 15.30 -21.05
CA VAL A 9 -18.70 15.89 -20.55
C VAL A 9 -19.52 14.94 -19.68
N GLN A 10 -19.50 13.65 -19.97
CA GLN A 10 -20.19 12.65 -19.15
C GLN A 10 -19.60 12.55 -17.74
N ALA A 11 -18.26 12.53 -17.63
CA ALA A 11 -17.58 12.52 -16.34
C ALA A 11 -17.85 13.80 -15.54
N ALA A 12 -17.93 14.94 -16.22
CA ALA A 12 -18.26 16.22 -15.60
C ALA A 12 -19.73 16.29 -15.14
N ALA A 13 -20.67 15.77 -15.94
CA ALA A 13 -22.08 15.68 -15.56
C ALA A 13 -22.26 14.83 -14.29
N ASN A 14 -21.63 13.68 -14.24
CA ASN A 14 -21.65 12.82 -13.04
C ASN A 14 -20.98 13.53 -11.84
N ARG A 15 -19.84 14.19 -12.05
CA ARG A 15 -19.08 14.82 -10.96
C ARG A 15 -19.78 15.99 -10.32
N TYR A 16 -20.43 16.85 -11.14
CA TYR A 16 -21.03 18.08 -10.64
C TYR A 16 -22.51 17.94 -10.31
N PHE A 17 -23.20 16.99 -10.94
CA PHE A 17 -24.67 16.87 -10.83
C PHE A 17 -25.17 15.46 -10.50
N GLY A 18 -24.32 14.43 -10.49
CA GLY A 18 -24.73 13.05 -10.29
C GLY A 18 -25.60 12.47 -11.42
N LYS A 19 -25.57 13.06 -12.61
CA LYS A 19 -26.46 12.75 -13.73
C LYS A 19 -25.73 12.27 -14.97
N SER A 20 -26.43 11.53 -15.84
CA SER A 20 -25.98 11.31 -17.21
C SER A 20 -26.06 12.62 -18.00
N ILE A 21 -25.21 12.75 -19.03
CA ILE A 21 -25.24 13.92 -19.93
C ILE A 21 -26.61 14.11 -20.61
N SER A 22 -27.34 13.03 -20.87
CA SER A 22 -28.69 13.05 -21.48
C SER A 22 -29.78 13.57 -20.54
N GLU A 23 -29.48 13.69 -19.24
CA GLU A 23 -30.42 14.13 -18.19
C GLU A 23 -30.14 15.58 -17.74
N LEU A 24 -29.12 16.22 -18.32
CA LEU A 24 -28.78 17.61 -18.01
C LEU A 24 -29.85 18.57 -18.52
N ASP A 25 -30.24 19.50 -17.66
CA ASP A 25 -31.05 20.65 -18.06
C ASP A 25 -30.18 21.75 -18.71
N ILE A 26 -30.84 22.82 -19.20
CA ILE A 26 -30.16 23.96 -19.87
C ILE A 26 -29.20 24.67 -18.92
N SER A 27 -29.59 24.81 -17.66
CA SER A 27 -28.80 25.43 -16.60
C SER A 27 -27.51 24.67 -16.34
N GLU A 28 -27.61 23.34 -16.18
CA GLU A 28 -26.49 22.43 -15.92
C GLU A 28 -25.54 22.36 -17.14
N ALA A 29 -26.09 22.26 -18.33
CA ALA A 29 -25.31 22.29 -19.58
C ALA A 29 -24.50 23.58 -19.75
N ALA A 30 -25.10 24.73 -19.39
CA ALA A 30 -24.42 26.02 -19.45
C ALA A 30 -23.28 26.15 -18.43
N VAL A 31 -23.39 25.52 -17.23
CA VAL A 31 -22.29 25.44 -16.26
C VAL A 31 -21.12 24.65 -16.85
N LEU A 32 -21.36 23.47 -17.45
CA LEU A 32 -20.29 22.70 -18.07
C LEU A 32 -19.62 23.43 -19.23
N ALA A 33 -20.40 24.10 -20.06
CA ALA A 33 -19.89 24.92 -21.17
C ALA A 33 -19.01 26.08 -20.65
N ALA A 34 -19.36 26.70 -19.52
CA ALA A 34 -18.58 27.77 -18.91
C ALA A 34 -17.19 27.31 -18.49
N ILE A 35 -17.03 26.08 -18.01
CA ILE A 35 -15.75 25.50 -17.55
C ILE A 35 -14.74 25.38 -18.70
N THR A 36 -15.20 25.17 -19.94
CA THR A 36 -14.33 24.84 -21.09
C THR A 36 -13.27 25.92 -21.38
N LYS A 37 -13.54 27.16 -21.05
CA LYS A 37 -12.63 28.29 -21.29
C LYS A 37 -11.36 28.22 -20.45
N SER A 38 -11.51 27.95 -19.16
CA SER A 38 -10.43 27.80 -18.19
C SER A 38 -10.91 26.90 -17.04
N PRO A 39 -10.60 25.59 -17.06
CA PRO A 39 -11.12 24.64 -16.08
C PRO A 39 -10.74 24.94 -14.64
N THR A 40 -9.66 25.66 -14.41
CA THR A 40 -9.25 26.08 -13.07
C THR A 40 -10.00 27.30 -12.59
N GLU A 41 -10.07 28.33 -13.42
CA GLU A 41 -10.68 29.63 -13.12
C GLU A 41 -12.21 29.55 -13.00
N TYR A 42 -12.86 28.75 -13.90
CA TYR A 42 -14.30 28.58 -13.93
C TYR A 42 -14.77 27.26 -13.30
N ASN A 43 -14.05 26.77 -12.31
CA ASN A 43 -14.47 25.59 -11.56
C ASN A 43 -15.71 25.91 -10.70
N PRO A 44 -16.87 25.26 -10.90
CA PRO A 44 -18.10 25.65 -10.22
C PRO A 44 -18.11 25.35 -8.72
N ILE A 45 -17.23 24.47 -8.22
CA ILE A 45 -17.07 24.16 -6.79
C ILE A 45 -16.12 25.17 -6.12
N LYS A 46 -14.95 25.42 -6.76
CA LYS A 46 -13.91 26.28 -6.17
C LYS A 46 -14.15 27.78 -6.42
N HIS A 47 -14.74 28.11 -7.56
CA HIS A 47 -14.96 29.48 -8.01
C HIS A 47 -16.38 29.67 -8.57
N PRO A 48 -17.43 29.45 -7.73
CA PRO A 48 -18.82 29.48 -8.18
C PRO A 48 -19.21 30.84 -8.83
N ASP A 49 -18.77 31.96 -8.28
CA ASP A 49 -19.09 33.29 -8.81
C ASP A 49 -18.49 33.55 -10.20
N ALA A 50 -17.24 33.10 -10.41
CA ALA A 50 -16.59 33.19 -11.71
C ALA A 50 -17.31 32.32 -12.75
N ASN A 51 -17.70 31.13 -12.39
CA ASN A 51 -18.48 30.22 -13.25
C ASN A 51 -19.88 30.81 -13.51
N LYS A 52 -20.56 31.39 -12.50
CA LYS A 52 -21.88 32.02 -12.63
C LYS A 52 -21.86 33.17 -13.64
N THR A 53 -20.86 34.03 -13.56
CA THR A 53 -20.66 35.12 -14.52
C THR A 53 -20.47 34.59 -15.95
N ARG A 54 -19.66 33.53 -16.09
CA ARG A 54 -19.39 32.93 -17.40
C ARG A 54 -20.59 32.16 -17.94
N ARG A 55 -21.34 31.45 -17.08
CA ARG A 55 -22.59 30.74 -17.41
C ARG A 55 -23.64 31.72 -17.96
N ALA A 56 -23.80 32.89 -17.34
CA ALA A 56 -24.73 33.93 -17.83
C ALA A 56 -24.41 34.33 -19.26
N LEU A 57 -23.12 34.48 -19.61
CA LEU A 57 -22.69 34.77 -20.98
C LEU A 57 -23.00 33.60 -21.94
N VAL A 58 -22.83 32.36 -21.50
CA VAL A 58 -23.18 31.17 -22.30
C VAL A 58 -24.68 31.16 -22.59
N LEU A 59 -25.52 31.31 -21.57
CA LEU A 59 -26.98 31.37 -21.73
C LEU A 59 -27.43 32.52 -22.65
N LYS A 60 -26.82 33.69 -22.50
CA LYS A 60 -27.09 34.85 -23.39
C LYS A 60 -26.76 34.51 -24.85
N ASN A 61 -25.61 33.90 -25.10
CA ASN A 61 -25.23 33.52 -26.46
C ASN A 61 -26.18 32.43 -27.04
N MET A 62 -26.65 31.49 -26.21
CA MET A 62 -27.64 30.48 -26.64
C MET A 62 -28.97 31.13 -27.03
N LEU A 63 -29.43 32.14 -26.28
CA LEU A 63 -30.61 32.91 -26.61
C LEU A 63 -30.43 33.70 -27.89
N ASP A 64 -29.34 34.47 -28.02
CA ASP A 64 -29.06 35.35 -29.17
C ASP A 64 -28.91 34.53 -30.48
N GLN A 65 -28.47 33.28 -30.38
CA GLN A 65 -28.33 32.35 -31.52
C GLN A 65 -29.59 31.51 -31.76
N GLY A 66 -30.62 31.63 -30.94
CA GLY A 66 -31.89 30.94 -31.10
C GLY A 66 -31.88 29.47 -30.69
N TYR A 67 -30.87 29.04 -29.89
CA TYR A 67 -30.82 27.66 -29.35
C TYR A 67 -31.78 27.45 -28.19
N ILE A 68 -32.14 28.51 -27.45
CA ILE A 68 -33.12 28.51 -26.37
C ILE A 68 -34.11 29.66 -26.54
N SER A 69 -35.31 29.50 -25.99
CA SER A 69 -36.30 30.57 -25.94
C SER A 69 -35.99 31.59 -24.83
N GLN A 70 -36.65 32.76 -24.86
CA GLN A 70 -36.55 33.75 -23.77
C GLN A 70 -36.99 33.13 -22.42
N ASN A 71 -38.06 32.36 -22.44
CA ASN A 71 -38.56 31.71 -21.23
C ASN A 71 -37.56 30.71 -20.65
N ASP A 72 -36.85 29.92 -21.50
CA ASP A 72 -35.81 29.00 -21.08
C ASP A 72 -34.62 29.75 -20.49
N TYR A 73 -34.23 30.89 -21.10
CA TYR A 73 -33.17 31.75 -20.60
C TYR A 73 -33.51 32.29 -19.21
N ASP A 74 -34.70 32.85 -19.05
CA ASP A 74 -35.13 33.46 -17.78
C ASP A 74 -35.19 32.39 -16.69
N SER A 75 -35.77 31.22 -16.96
CA SER A 75 -35.80 30.09 -16.04
C SER A 75 -34.41 29.59 -15.64
N ALA A 76 -33.49 29.46 -16.62
CA ALA A 76 -32.12 29.06 -16.31
C ALA A 76 -31.35 30.13 -15.54
N MET A 77 -31.61 31.41 -15.70
CA MET A 77 -30.96 32.48 -14.94
C MET A 77 -31.44 32.55 -13.49
N GLU A 78 -32.70 32.20 -13.22
CA GLU A 78 -33.30 32.17 -11.89
C GLU A 78 -32.90 30.88 -11.11
N ASP A 79 -32.41 29.83 -11.79
CA ASP A 79 -32.05 28.57 -11.18
C ASP A 79 -30.84 28.67 -10.22
N ASP A 80 -31.03 28.23 -8.98
CA ASP A 80 -29.96 28.17 -7.96
C ASP A 80 -29.11 26.92 -8.11
N ILE A 81 -28.53 26.74 -9.30
CA ILE A 81 -27.70 25.58 -9.65
C ILE A 81 -26.49 25.41 -8.75
N TYR A 82 -25.92 26.50 -8.21
CA TYR A 82 -24.72 26.44 -7.40
C TYR A 82 -24.98 25.90 -5.99
N ALA A 83 -26.19 26.10 -5.44
CA ALA A 83 -26.61 25.44 -4.22
C ALA A 83 -26.67 23.90 -4.43
N ARG A 84 -27.29 23.46 -5.54
CA ARG A 84 -27.32 22.02 -5.89
C ARG A 84 -25.93 21.41 -6.12
N ILE A 85 -25.02 22.13 -6.77
CA ILE A 85 -23.63 21.69 -6.95
C ILE A 85 -22.91 21.57 -5.59
N SER A 86 -23.13 22.52 -4.67
CA SER A 86 -22.53 22.50 -3.34
C SER A 86 -23.05 21.29 -2.54
N GLU A 87 -24.38 21.10 -2.51
CA GLU A 87 -25.04 19.99 -1.83
C GLU A 87 -24.56 18.64 -2.37
N HIS A 88 -24.56 18.46 -3.70
CA HIS A 88 -24.03 17.24 -4.32
C HIS A 88 -22.54 17.02 -4.06
N ASN A 89 -21.75 18.10 -4.01
CA ASN A 89 -20.34 18.00 -3.67
C ASN A 89 -20.11 17.60 -2.20
N GLU A 90 -20.92 18.09 -1.28
CA GLU A 90 -20.89 17.71 0.14
C GLU A 90 -21.31 16.24 0.30
N GLU A 91 -22.36 15.80 -0.37
CA GLU A 91 -22.74 14.38 -0.43
C GLU A 91 -21.62 13.51 -1.00
N THR A 92 -21.00 13.94 -2.10
CA THR A 92 -19.87 13.20 -2.72
C THR A 92 -18.61 13.21 -1.84
N GLN A 93 -18.37 14.24 -1.06
CA GLN A 93 -17.27 14.28 -0.08
C GLN A 93 -17.59 13.45 1.15
N SER A 94 -18.84 13.41 1.61
CA SER A 94 -19.28 12.53 2.70
C SER A 94 -19.25 11.05 2.31
N THR A 95 -19.35 10.75 1.01
CA THR A 95 -19.12 9.43 0.42
C THR A 95 -17.67 9.24 -0.06
N ASN A 96 -16.68 9.91 0.54
CA ASN A 96 -15.28 9.52 0.37
C ASN A 96 -15.13 8.11 0.93
N THR A 97 -15.56 7.13 0.13
CA THR A 97 -15.45 5.72 0.46
C THR A 97 -13.99 5.40 0.66
N VAL A 98 -13.62 5.14 1.90
CA VAL A 98 -12.31 4.59 2.19
C VAL A 98 -12.32 3.15 1.69
N TYR A 99 -11.57 2.88 0.64
CA TYR A 99 -11.43 1.54 0.09
C TYR A 99 -10.66 0.64 1.06
N SER A 100 -10.98 -0.65 1.07
CA SER A 100 -10.19 -1.64 1.79
C SER A 100 -8.74 -1.69 1.25
N TYR A 101 -7.82 -2.25 2.03
CA TYR A 101 -6.45 -2.52 1.55
C TYR A 101 -6.43 -3.41 0.32
N PHE A 102 -7.40 -4.33 0.21
CA PHE A 102 -7.56 -5.17 -0.97
C PHE A 102 -7.88 -4.34 -2.21
N VAL A 103 -8.82 -3.41 -2.13
CA VAL A 103 -9.23 -2.57 -3.27
C VAL A 103 -8.10 -1.63 -3.70
N ASP A 104 -7.37 -1.03 -2.76
CA ASP A 104 -6.19 -0.23 -3.10
C ASP A 104 -5.13 -1.05 -3.85
N ALA A 105 -4.83 -2.28 -3.38
CA ALA A 105 -3.90 -3.18 -4.04
C ALA A 105 -4.42 -3.66 -5.41
N LEU A 106 -5.72 -3.92 -5.53
CA LEU A 106 -6.37 -4.27 -6.80
C LEU A 106 -6.21 -3.16 -7.85
N ILE A 107 -6.44 -1.91 -7.46
CA ILE A 107 -6.25 -0.73 -8.30
C ILE A 107 -4.81 -0.68 -8.81
N ASP A 108 -3.83 -0.86 -7.92
CA ASP A 108 -2.41 -0.83 -8.29
C ASP A 108 -2.04 -1.98 -9.23
N GLN A 109 -2.55 -3.20 -8.98
CA GLN A 109 -2.32 -4.35 -9.87
C GLN A 109 -2.93 -4.14 -11.25
N VAL A 110 -4.19 -3.69 -11.33
CA VAL A 110 -4.87 -3.41 -12.61
C VAL A 110 -4.11 -2.35 -13.39
N GLN A 111 -3.72 -1.25 -12.74
CA GLN A 111 -3.00 -0.17 -13.39
C GLN A 111 -1.65 -0.64 -13.95
N LYS A 112 -0.91 -1.43 -13.17
CA LYS A 112 0.34 -2.06 -13.60
C LYS A 112 0.13 -3.02 -14.77
N ASP A 113 -0.87 -3.89 -14.68
CA ASP A 113 -1.14 -4.89 -15.72
C ASP A 113 -1.63 -4.26 -17.04
N LEU A 114 -2.38 -3.15 -17.00
CA LEU A 114 -2.74 -2.38 -18.19
C LEU A 114 -1.51 -1.79 -18.89
N VAL A 115 -0.50 -1.35 -18.12
CA VAL A 115 0.76 -0.87 -18.69
C VAL A 115 1.60 -2.03 -19.23
N GLU A 116 1.87 -3.04 -18.41
CA GLU A 116 2.83 -4.10 -18.73
C GLU A 116 2.30 -5.14 -19.71
N LYS A 117 1.00 -5.48 -19.64
CA LYS A 117 0.39 -6.56 -20.44
C LYS A 117 -0.45 -6.05 -21.61
N ALA A 118 -1.16 -4.91 -21.44
CA ALA A 118 -1.99 -4.34 -22.49
C ALA A 118 -1.29 -3.22 -23.29
N GLY A 119 -0.08 -2.81 -22.89
CA GLY A 119 0.72 -1.82 -23.61
C GLY A 119 0.24 -0.38 -23.47
N TYR A 120 -0.58 -0.07 -22.47
CA TYR A 120 -1.03 1.29 -22.20
C TYR A 120 0.11 2.15 -21.63
N SER A 121 0.11 3.44 -21.95
CA SER A 121 0.89 4.39 -21.16
C SER A 121 0.27 4.52 -19.75
N ALA A 122 1.03 4.98 -18.77
CA ALA A 122 0.54 5.20 -17.41
C ALA A 122 -0.71 6.10 -17.37
N THR A 123 -0.75 7.14 -18.24
CA THR A 123 -1.92 8.02 -18.37
C THR A 123 -3.13 7.30 -18.97
N GLN A 124 -2.92 6.47 -19.98
CA GLN A 124 -4.00 5.67 -20.59
C GLN A 124 -4.55 4.64 -19.59
N ALA A 125 -3.68 3.95 -18.85
CA ALA A 125 -4.09 3.00 -17.81
C ALA A 125 -4.92 3.67 -16.72
N SER A 126 -4.51 4.85 -16.24
CA SER A 126 -5.28 5.64 -15.27
C SER A 126 -6.65 6.08 -15.84
N ASN A 127 -6.68 6.56 -17.09
CA ASN A 127 -7.94 6.95 -17.73
C ASN A 127 -8.87 5.75 -17.94
N ALA A 128 -8.34 4.61 -18.38
CA ALA A 128 -9.12 3.39 -18.55
C ALA A 128 -9.74 2.96 -17.21
N LEU A 129 -8.94 2.95 -16.15
CA LEU A 129 -9.39 2.54 -14.81
C LEU A 129 -10.51 3.45 -14.24
N TYR A 130 -10.36 4.78 -14.39
CA TYR A 130 -11.26 5.72 -13.70
C TYR A 130 -12.33 6.36 -14.60
N SER A 131 -12.24 6.22 -15.93
CA SER A 131 -13.10 6.96 -16.84
C SER A 131 -13.68 6.16 -18.01
N SER A 132 -13.16 4.96 -18.30
CA SER A 132 -13.62 4.19 -19.46
C SER A 132 -14.69 3.12 -19.12
N GLY A 133 -15.08 3.00 -17.86
CA GLY A 133 -16.13 2.08 -17.43
C GLY A 133 -15.71 0.61 -17.46
N LEU A 134 -14.44 0.30 -17.24
CA LEU A 134 -13.95 -1.07 -17.13
C LEU A 134 -14.71 -1.86 -16.07
N LYS A 135 -15.06 -3.10 -16.38
CA LYS A 135 -15.60 -4.06 -15.42
C LYS A 135 -14.47 -4.96 -14.94
N ILE A 136 -14.12 -4.85 -13.67
CA ILE A 136 -13.06 -5.62 -13.02
C ILE A 136 -13.70 -6.67 -12.12
N TYR A 137 -13.43 -7.94 -12.41
CA TYR A 137 -13.92 -9.07 -11.63
C TYR A 137 -12.90 -9.44 -10.57
N SER A 138 -13.08 -8.90 -9.39
CA SER A 138 -12.21 -9.09 -8.22
C SER A 138 -12.28 -10.54 -7.71
N THR A 139 -11.21 -11.00 -7.08
CA THR A 139 -11.15 -12.31 -6.39
C THR A 139 -11.53 -12.21 -4.91
N GLN A 140 -11.80 -11.00 -4.41
CA GLN A 140 -12.21 -10.77 -3.03
C GLN A 140 -13.49 -11.54 -2.69
N LYS A 141 -13.46 -12.19 -1.53
CA LYS A 141 -14.66 -12.77 -0.89
C LYS A 141 -15.11 -11.84 0.22
N PRO A 142 -16.24 -11.12 0.04
CA PRO A 142 -16.68 -10.09 0.97
C PRO A 142 -16.84 -10.59 2.41
N GLU A 143 -17.36 -11.80 2.58
CA GLU A 143 -17.55 -12.41 3.90
C GLU A 143 -16.24 -12.68 4.64
N ILE A 144 -15.17 -13.06 3.91
CA ILE A 144 -13.85 -13.28 4.51
C ILE A 144 -13.17 -11.95 4.79
N GLN A 145 -13.32 -10.98 3.89
CA GLN A 145 -12.77 -9.64 4.09
C GLN A 145 -13.41 -8.95 5.30
N SER A 146 -14.75 -9.03 5.45
CA SER A 146 -15.46 -8.44 6.60
C SER A 146 -14.99 -9.03 7.92
N ALA A 147 -14.86 -10.36 8.00
CA ALA A 147 -14.35 -11.02 9.20
C ALA A 147 -12.92 -10.56 9.53
N LEU A 148 -12.08 -10.39 8.50
CA LEU A 148 -10.71 -9.92 8.68
C LEU A 148 -10.65 -8.47 9.16
N ASP A 149 -11.50 -7.60 8.59
CA ASP A 149 -11.60 -6.20 8.97
C ASP A 149 -12.09 -6.05 10.43
N GLU A 150 -13.09 -6.85 10.85
CA GLU A 150 -13.61 -6.88 12.22
C GLU A 150 -12.55 -7.31 13.24
N GLU A 151 -11.81 -8.39 12.95
CA GLU A 151 -10.78 -8.91 13.85
C GLU A 151 -9.60 -7.95 14.00
N PHE A 152 -9.23 -7.23 12.95
CA PHE A 152 -8.12 -6.27 12.99
C PHE A 152 -8.53 -4.90 13.55
N ALA A 153 -9.81 -4.59 13.58
CA ALA A 153 -10.36 -3.42 14.29
C ALA A 153 -10.54 -3.67 15.78
N ASN A 154 -10.64 -4.93 16.21
CA ASN A 154 -10.82 -5.29 17.61
C ASN A 154 -9.50 -5.18 18.39
N GLU A 155 -9.40 -4.16 19.23
CA GLU A 155 -8.21 -3.87 20.06
C GLU A 155 -7.88 -5.01 21.05
N GLU A 156 -8.85 -5.84 21.45
CA GLU A 156 -8.62 -6.98 22.35
C GLU A 156 -7.75 -8.08 21.72
N ASN A 157 -7.67 -8.12 20.39
CA ASN A 157 -6.80 -9.06 19.66
C ASN A 157 -5.33 -8.63 19.65
N PHE A 158 -5.00 -7.47 20.21
CA PHE A 158 -3.65 -6.92 20.24
C PHE A 158 -3.12 -6.80 21.67
N PRO A 159 -1.78 -6.75 21.85
CA PRO A 159 -1.20 -6.57 23.18
C PRO A 159 -1.69 -5.30 23.87
N ALA A 160 -1.97 -5.38 25.17
CA ALA A 160 -2.48 -4.25 25.98
C ALA A 160 -1.46 -3.08 26.09
N ASN A 161 -0.16 -3.36 25.98
CA ASN A 161 0.90 -2.35 26.06
C ASN A 161 1.17 -1.74 24.69
N THR A 162 0.17 -1.09 24.12
CA THR A 162 0.31 -0.39 22.84
C THR A 162 1.13 0.88 22.99
N LYS A 163 1.82 1.26 21.94
CA LYS A 163 2.56 2.50 21.79
C LYS A 163 2.07 3.21 20.54
N VAL A 164 2.33 4.51 20.47
CA VAL A 164 2.01 5.33 19.30
C VAL A 164 3.32 5.70 18.59
N ALA A 165 3.36 5.42 17.29
CA ALA A 165 4.38 5.94 16.39
C ALA A 165 3.85 7.17 15.65
N ILE A 166 4.74 8.06 15.23
CA ILE A 166 4.43 9.27 14.48
C ILE A 166 4.78 9.07 13.01
N GLU A 167 3.87 9.47 12.12
CA GLU A 167 4.18 9.90 10.75
C GLU A 167 3.94 11.40 10.68
N TRP A 168 4.99 12.17 10.40
CA TRP A 168 4.94 13.64 10.42
C TRP A 168 5.80 14.23 9.32
N ALA A 169 5.25 15.25 8.67
CA ALA A 169 5.95 16.10 7.72
C ALA A 169 5.42 17.52 7.79
N MET A 170 6.31 18.49 7.62
CA MET A 170 5.95 19.90 7.62
C MET A 170 6.74 20.65 6.56
N SER A 171 6.07 21.59 5.86
CA SER A 171 6.69 22.54 4.95
C SER A 171 6.46 23.94 5.48
N VAL A 172 7.51 24.73 5.57
CA VAL A 172 7.48 26.14 6.00
C VAL A 172 7.90 26.98 4.82
N VAL A 173 7.05 27.94 4.44
CA VAL A 173 7.33 28.94 3.39
C VAL A 173 7.56 30.27 4.06
N ASP A 174 8.78 30.80 3.95
CA ASP A 174 9.14 32.09 4.52
C ASP A 174 8.54 33.29 3.74
N LYS A 175 8.65 34.49 4.30
CA LYS A 175 8.16 35.74 3.66
C LYS A 175 8.76 36.02 2.28
N ASP A 176 9.90 35.44 1.95
CA ASP A 176 10.61 35.59 0.68
C ASP A 176 10.21 34.50 -0.33
N GLY A 177 9.31 33.56 0.07
CA GLY A 177 8.80 32.46 -0.75
C GLY A 177 9.69 31.24 -0.79
N ASN A 178 10.74 31.16 0.06
CA ASN A 178 11.58 29.97 0.15
C ASN A 178 10.88 28.89 0.98
N THR A 179 10.94 27.63 0.52
CA THR A 179 10.31 26.50 1.21
C THR A 179 11.37 25.64 1.91
N THR A 180 11.18 25.41 3.19
CA THR A 180 11.97 24.45 3.97
C THR A 180 11.07 23.27 4.38
N ASN A 181 11.53 22.05 4.14
CA ASN A 181 10.80 20.84 4.47
C ASN A 181 11.42 20.13 5.68
N TYR A 182 10.57 19.70 6.59
CA TYR A 182 10.93 18.94 7.79
C TYR A 182 10.22 17.60 7.78
N SER A 183 10.88 16.58 8.33
CA SER A 183 10.31 15.23 8.41
C SER A 183 10.50 14.62 9.79
N GLN A 184 9.76 13.57 10.06
CA GLN A 184 9.88 12.79 11.30
C GLN A 184 11.31 12.28 11.54
N GLU A 185 12.06 11.92 10.48
CA GLU A 185 13.43 11.44 10.60
C GLU A 185 14.36 12.53 11.15
N MET A 186 14.12 13.79 10.72
CA MET A 186 14.88 14.94 11.25
C MET A 186 14.56 15.16 12.72
N MET A 187 13.28 15.10 13.11
CA MET A 187 12.85 15.19 14.51
C MET A 187 13.43 14.04 15.35
N PHE A 188 13.38 12.80 14.86
CA PHE A 188 13.93 11.65 15.58
C PHE A 188 15.44 11.75 15.76
N LYS A 189 16.14 12.25 14.75
CA LYS A 189 17.58 12.53 14.84
C LYS A 189 17.87 13.56 15.91
N TYR A 190 17.12 14.67 15.92
CA TYR A 190 17.25 15.72 16.93
C TYR A 190 17.11 15.17 18.37
N TYR A 191 16.07 14.38 18.65
CA TYR A 191 15.88 13.79 19.96
C TYR A 191 16.93 12.73 20.31
N LYS A 192 17.39 11.97 19.33
CA LYS A 192 18.42 10.95 19.52
C LYS A 192 19.79 11.55 19.81
N GLU A 193 20.10 12.72 19.28
CA GLU A 193 21.30 13.46 19.60
C GLU A 193 21.32 13.97 21.07
N GLN A 194 20.15 14.27 21.63
CA GLN A 194 20.01 14.66 23.02
C GLN A 194 19.96 13.46 23.99
N ASN A 195 19.37 12.38 23.55
CA ASN A 195 19.25 11.14 24.32
C ASN A 195 19.49 9.93 23.39
N SER A 196 20.66 9.31 23.50
CA SER A 196 21.03 8.14 22.69
C SER A 196 20.09 6.94 22.85
N GLY A 197 19.36 6.86 23.97
CA GLY A 197 18.34 5.86 24.26
C GLY A 197 16.94 6.20 23.75
N TYR A 198 16.77 7.34 23.05
CA TYR A 198 15.47 7.74 22.54
C TYR A 198 14.92 6.73 21.54
N GLU A 199 13.69 6.30 21.77
CA GLU A 199 12.89 5.48 20.87
C GLU A 199 11.63 6.27 20.47
N PRO A 200 11.31 6.39 19.16
CA PRO A 200 10.18 7.17 18.67
C PRO A 200 8.84 6.44 18.83
N LEU A 201 8.56 6.00 20.06
CA LEU A 201 7.34 5.31 20.46
C LEU A 201 6.80 5.92 21.74
N TYR A 202 5.59 6.43 21.70
CA TYR A 202 4.95 7.21 22.75
C TYR A 202 3.83 6.42 23.43
N SER A 203 3.45 6.83 24.64
CA SER A 203 2.41 6.14 25.40
C SER A 203 0.99 6.56 25.01
N SER A 204 0.87 7.74 24.36
CA SER A 204 -0.39 8.28 23.86
C SER A 204 -0.17 9.20 22.66
N GLU A 205 -1.24 9.57 21.97
CA GLU A 205 -1.22 10.55 20.89
C GLU A 205 -0.85 11.95 21.40
N GLU A 206 -1.28 12.31 22.61
CA GLU A 206 -0.93 13.59 23.24
C GLU A 206 0.58 13.70 23.50
N GLU A 207 1.20 12.62 23.99
CA GLU A 207 2.65 12.57 24.19
C GLU A 207 3.38 12.67 22.84
N ALA A 208 2.86 11.99 21.82
CA ALA A 208 3.42 12.05 20.48
C ALA A 208 3.29 13.44 19.86
N GLN A 209 2.14 14.11 20.01
CA GLN A 209 1.94 15.50 19.55
C GLN A 209 2.87 16.46 20.32
N ALA A 210 3.00 16.31 21.63
CA ALA A 210 3.90 17.14 22.43
C ALA A 210 5.37 17.03 21.95
N ALA A 211 5.78 15.86 21.47
CA ALA A 211 7.10 15.69 20.86
C ALA A 211 7.25 16.44 19.53
N ILE A 212 6.20 16.45 18.70
CA ILE A 212 6.20 17.28 17.48
C ILE A 212 6.30 18.76 17.85
N ASP A 213 5.44 19.24 18.74
CA ASP A 213 5.38 20.65 19.16
C ASP A 213 6.71 21.10 19.76
N GLY A 214 7.33 20.26 20.60
CA GLY A 214 8.64 20.51 21.17
C GLY A 214 9.76 20.64 20.15
N TYR A 215 9.73 19.83 19.09
CA TYR A 215 10.68 19.96 17.98
C TYR A 215 10.41 21.20 17.14
N VAL A 216 9.15 21.46 16.78
CA VAL A 216 8.74 22.62 15.97
C VAL A 216 9.14 23.92 16.66
N ALA A 217 9.00 24.01 17.99
CA ALA A 217 9.43 25.18 18.77
C ALA A 217 10.93 25.51 18.64
N THR A 218 11.75 24.55 18.23
CA THR A 218 13.20 24.75 18.02
C THR A 218 13.57 25.30 16.65
N LEU A 219 12.61 25.33 15.71
CA LEU A 219 12.88 25.63 14.29
C LEU A 219 12.88 27.14 13.98
N GLY A 220 12.49 28.00 14.94
CA GLY A 220 12.49 29.46 14.77
C GLY A 220 11.43 29.97 13.79
N ILE A 221 10.33 29.24 13.62
CA ILE A 221 9.17 29.62 12.79
C ILE A 221 8.51 30.85 13.41
N THR A 222 8.11 31.79 12.58
CA THR A 222 7.49 33.07 12.97
C THR A 222 6.09 33.20 12.42
N ASP A 223 5.32 34.19 12.91
CA ASP A 223 3.95 34.46 12.42
C ASP A 223 3.90 34.92 10.94
N ASP A 224 5.04 35.34 10.37
CA ASP A 224 5.14 35.74 8.97
C ASP A 224 5.32 34.53 8.02
N ASP A 225 5.58 33.33 8.56
CA ASP A 225 5.79 32.11 7.79
C ASP A 225 4.46 31.37 7.55
N THR A 226 4.32 30.78 6.37
CA THR A 226 3.18 29.91 6.07
C THR A 226 3.56 28.45 6.31
N VAL A 227 2.82 27.79 7.22
CA VAL A 227 3.10 26.41 7.63
C VAL A 227 2.07 25.46 7.03
N TYR A 228 2.55 24.39 6.39
CA TYR A 228 1.76 23.25 5.96
C TYR A 228 2.25 22.02 6.72
N GLU A 229 1.43 21.51 7.62
CA GLU A 229 1.78 20.38 8.48
C GLU A 229 0.80 19.22 8.27
N LYS A 230 1.32 18.01 8.33
CA LYS A 230 0.54 16.77 8.35
C LYS A 230 1.14 15.84 9.39
N SER A 231 0.31 15.40 10.33
CA SER A 231 0.62 14.37 11.30
C SER A 231 -0.36 13.20 11.22
N SER A 232 0.11 12.02 11.56
CA SER A 232 -0.71 10.82 11.77
C SER A 232 -0.10 10.00 12.91
N PHE A 233 -0.95 9.47 13.75
CA PHE A 233 -0.57 8.66 14.90
C PHE A 233 -0.94 7.21 14.65
N ILE A 234 0.05 6.31 14.74
CA ILE A 234 -0.11 4.91 14.35
C ILE A 234 0.13 4.02 15.54
N MET A 235 -0.90 3.31 15.99
CA MET A 235 -0.81 2.34 17.06
C MET A 235 0.18 1.23 16.75
N GLN A 236 1.00 0.86 17.72
CA GLN A 236 1.98 -0.21 17.64
C GLN A 236 1.73 -1.28 18.72
N PRO A 237 1.98 -2.58 18.45
CA PRO A 237 2.51 -3.13 17.19
C PRO A 237 1.48 -3.10 16.06
N GLN A 238 1.97 -3.00 14.84
CA GLN A 238 1.20 -3.19 13.63
C GLN A 238 1.19 -4.66 13.20
N ALA A 239 0.16 -5.04 12.44
CA ALA A 239 0.03 -6.35 11.84
C ALA A 239 -0.53 -6.25 10.42
N SER A 240 -0.36 -7.30 9.64
CA SER A 240 -1.00 -7.46 8.33
C SER A 240 -1.31 -8.92 8.09
N MET A 241 -2.36 -9.20 7.33
CA MET A 241 -2.74 -10.55 6.94
C MET A 241 -3.19 -10.58 5.48
N VAL A 242 -2.92 -11.70 4.83
CA VAL A 242 -3.44 -12.01 3.48
C VAL A 242 -3.88 -13.46 3.45
N ILE A 243 -4.97 -13.72 2.74
CA ILE A 243 -5.53 -15.05 2.56
C ILE A 243 -5.58 -15.34 1.06
N GLU A 244 -4.95 -16.44 0.66
CA GLU A 244 -4.81 -16.88 -0.73
C GLU A 244 -5.35 -18.29 -0.91
N ASP A 245 -6.07 -18.52 -2.00
CA ASP A 245 -6.40 -19.87 -2.44
C ASP A 245 -5.19 -20.49 -3.15
N GLN A 246 -4.57 -21.48 -2.50
CA GLN A 246 -3.35 -22.13 -2.99
C GLN A 246 -3.54 -22.83 -4.34
N LYS A 247 -4.77 -23.19 -4.72
CA LYS A 247 -5.05 -23.89 -6.00
C LYS A 247 -5.12 -22.95 -7.21
N THR A 248 -5.36 -21.67 -6.97
CA THR A 248 -5.63 -20.71 -8.04
C THR A 248 -4.72 -19.48 -7.99
N GLY A 249 -4.06 -19.20 -6.86
CA GLY A 249 -3.34 -17.96 -6.59
C GLY A 249 -4.25 -16.75 -6.35
N GLU A 250 -5.56 -16.98 -6.15
CA GLU A 250 -6.51 -15.92 -5.88
C GLU A 250 -6.37 -15.41 -4.46
N VAL A 251 -6.02 -14.13 -4.31
CA VAL A 251 -6.10 -13.46 -3.02
C VAL A 251 -7.56 -13.17 -2.74
N VAL A 252 -8.09 -13.76 -1.66
CA VAL A 252 -9.52 -13.67 -1.32
C VAL A 252 -9.82 -12.62 -0.25
N ALA A 253 -8.83 -12.26 0.56
CA ALA A 253 -8.92 -11.18 1.54
C ALA A 253 -7.53 -10.63 1.88
N MET A 254 -7.46 -9.37 2.31
CA MET A 254 -6.21 -8.70 2.65
C MET A 254 -6.46 -7.55 3.61
N ILE A 255 -5.61 -7.43 4.65
CA ILE A 255 -5.57 -6.28 5.54
C ILE A 255 -4.14 -5.85 5.80
N GLY A 256 -3.84 -4.57 5.58
CA GLY A 256 -2.48 -4.02 5.61
C GLY A 256 -2.08 -3.31 6.88
N GLY A 257 -2.96 -3.25 7.89
CA GLY A 257 -2.69 -2.58 9.15
C GLY A 257 -3.68 -2.90 10.24
N ARG A 258 -3.30 -2.65 11.49
CA ARG A 258 -4.15 -2.71 12.67
C ARG A 258 -5.09 -1.51 12.72
N GLY A 259 -6.29 -1.70 13.23
CA GLY A 259 -7.29 -0.66 13.40
C GLY A 259 -8.05 -0.32 12.11
N GLU A 260 -8.99 0.60 12.23
CA GLU A 260 -9.79 1.06 11.12
C GLU A 260 -8.94 1.85 10.09
N LYS A 261 -9.14 1.56 8.83
CA LYS A 261 -8.49 2.29 7.73
C LYS A 261 -9.21 3.61 7.47
N THR A 262 -8.55 4.73 7.71
CA THR A 262 -9.14 6.07 7.68
C THR A 262 -8.92 6.83 6.37
N ALA A 263 -8.05 6.35 5.48
CA ALA A 263 -7.76 7.01 4.20
C ALA A 263 -7.39 6.00 3.10
N ASN A 264 -7.59 6.39 1.84
CA ASN A 264 -7.17 5.63 0.67
C ASN A 264 -5.65 5.73 0.48
N LYS A 265 -5.05 4.68 -0.11
CA LYS A 265 -3.60 4.62 -0.43
C LYS A 265 -2.69 4.77 0.79
N THR A 266 -3.17 4.40 1.98
CA THR A 266 -2.30 4.25 3.16
C THR A 266 -1.38 3.03 3.01
N LEU A 267 -0.31 2.97 3.82
CA LEU A 267 0.69 1.90 3.76
C LEU A 267 0.03 0.51 3.91
N ASN A 268 0.05 -0.26 2.84
CA ASN A 268 -0.38 -1.66 2.85
C ASN A 268 0.82 -2.55 3.20
N ARG A 269 0.88 -3.05 4.44
CA ARG A 269 2.00 -3.88 4.91
C ARG A 269 2.01 -5.28 4.31
N VAL A 270 0.95 -5.69 3.63
CA VAL A 270 0.94 -6.96 2.87
C VAL A 270 1.82 -6.87 1.64
N THR A 271 1.77 -5.75 0.92
CA THR A 271 2.41 -5.57 -0.39
C THR A 271 3.62 -4.63 -0.37
N ASN A 272 3.62 -3.62 0.52
CA ASN A 272 4.56 -2.50 0.47
C ASN A 272 5.55 -2.47 1.65
N ALA A 273 5.44 -3.38 2.63
CA ALA A 273 6.40 -3.49 3.72
C ALA A 273 7.23 -4.75 3.57
N LEU A 274 8.53 -4.57 3.44
CA LEU A 274 9.50 -5.67 3.46
C LEU A 274 10.00 -5.88 4.88
N ARG A 275 10.03 -7.14 5.33
CA ARG A 275 10.53 -7.54 6.64
C ARG A 275 11.31 -8.83 6.54
N ASN A 276 12.29 -8.99 7.42
CA ASN A 276 12.99 -10.25 7.55
C ASN A 276 12.03 -11.35 8.03
N PRO A 277 11.81 -12.41 7.25
CA PRO A 277 10.81 -13.44 7.54
C PRO A 277 11.23 -14.35 8.70
N GLY A 278 12.48 -14.26 9.14
CA GLY A 278 13.01 -15.08 10.22
C GLY A 278 12.91 -16.58 9.91
N SER A 279 12.63 -17.39 10.93
CA SER A 279 12.58 -18.85 10.83
C SER A 279 11.54 -19.43 9.88
N THR A 280 10.54 -18.67 9.48
CA THR A 280 9.58 -19.10 8.45
C THR A 280 10.28 -19.34 7.12
N PHE A 281 11.38 -18.66 6.87
CA PHE A 281 12.13 -18.78 5.62
C PHE A 281 12.91 -20.10 5.48
N LYS A 282 13.16 -20.82 6.58
CA LYS A 282 13.85 -22.12 6.57
C LYS A 282 13.22 -23.11 5.59
N ILE A 283 11.90 -23.10 5.50
CA ILE A 283 11.16 -24.04 4.64
C ILE A 283 11.46 -23.76 3.18
N VAL A 284 11.28 -22.52 2.74
CA VAL A 284 11.38 -22.14 1.33
C VAL A 284 12.84 -22.01 0.84
N ALA A 285 13.76 -21.60 1.73
CA ALA A 285 15.16 -21.38 1.39
C ALA A 285 16.08 -22.58 1.57
N ALA A 286 15.78 -23.46 2.53
CA ALA A 286 16.67 -24.59 2.84
C ALA A 286 16.01 -25.95 2.60
N TYR A 287 14.87 -26.22 3.22
CA TYR A 287 14.31 -27.57 3.22
C TYR A 287 13.62 -27.94 1.91
N ALA A 288 12.84 -27.04 1.29
CA ALA A 288 12.20 -27.33 0.00
C ALA A 288 13.23 -27.62 -1.10
N PRO A 289 14.27 -26.79 -1.31
CA PRO A 289 15.34 -27.12 -2.26
C PRO A 289 16.06 -28.42 -1.93
N ALA A 290 16.33 -28.70 -0.64
CA ALA A 290 17.02 -29.94 -0.25
C ALA A 290 16.19 -31.19 -0.54
N PHE A 291 14.88 -31.12 -0.38
CA PHE A 291 13.98 -32.22 -0.68
C PHE A 291 13.95 -32.53 -2.16
N GLU A 292 13.96 -31.53 -3.00
CA GLU A 292 13.90 -31.69 -4.45
C GLU A 292 15.25 -32.06 -5.05
N GLU A 293 16.32 -31.33 -4.72
CA GLU A 293 17.63 -31.46 -5.39
C GLU A 293 18.50 -32.61 -4.80
N LEU A 294 18.39 -32.86 -3.49
CA LEU A 294 19.24 -33.84 -2.82
C LEU A 294 18.49 -35.11 -2.45
N GLY A 295 17.19 -35.21 -2.77
CA GLY A 295 16.34 -36.31 -2.35
C GLY A 295 16.21 -36.43 -0.85
N TYR A 296 16.42 -35.36 -0.10
CA TYR A 296 16.19 -35.33 1.33
C TYR A 296 14.70 -35.49 1.62
N GLY A 297 14.39 -35.91 2.82
CA GLY A 297 13.02 -36.05 3.27
C GLY A 297 12.90 -35.81 4.77
N PRO A 298 11.70 -35.87 5.33
CA PRO A 298 11.48 -35.65 6.77
C PRO A 298 12.26 -36.64 7.66
N GLY A 299 12.61 -37.83 7.16
CA GLY A 299 13.40 -38.83 7.85
C GLY A 299 14.92 -38.67 7.68
N THR A 300 15.40 -37.84 6.81
CA THR A 300 16.83 -37.54 6.62
C THR A 300 17.43 -37.06 7.94
N VAL A 301 18.60 -37.61 8.32
CA VAL A 301 19.25 -37.32 9.59
C VAL A 301 20.39 -36.32 9.38
N GLN A 302 20.46 -35.33 10.24
CA GLN A 302 21.53 -34.35 10.33
C GLN A 302 22.04 -34.26 11.77
N TYR A 303 23.30 -33.88 11.94
CA TYR A 303 23.90 -33.74 13.27
C TYR A 303 23.77 -32.28 13.76
N ASP A 304 22.96 -32.05 14.78
CA ASP A 304 22.85 -30.75 15.48
C ASP A 304 23.99 -30.62 16.49
N GLY A 305 25.06 -30.00 16.10
CA GLY A 305 26.28 -29.79 16.88
C GLY A 305 27.02 -28.54 16.39
N PRO A 306 28.19 -28.22 16.97
CA PRO A 306 28.92 -26.98 16.62
C PRO A 306 29.08 -26.83 15.10
N PHE A 307 28.66 -25.70 14.56
CA PHE A 307 28.74 -25.36 13.16
C PHE A 307 28.93 -23.84 13.00
N ALA A 308 29.72 -23.44 12.04
CA ALA A 308 29.99 -22.02 11.77
C ALA A 308 29.58 -21.64 10.35
N TYR A 309 29.21 -20.40 10.17
CA TYR A 309 29.06 -19.82 8.85
C TYR A 309 30.39 -19.85 8.10
N THR A 310 30.33 -19.88 6.77
CA THR A 310 31.49 -19.66 5.91
C THR A 310 31.43 -18.23 5.41
N GLU A 311 32.45 -17.44 5.76
CA GLU A 311 32.56 -16.03 5.40
C GLU A 311 33.82 -15.84 4.55
N ASN A 312 33.68 -15.49 3.26
CA ASN A 312 34.80 -15.34 2.33
C ASN A 312 35.74 -16.56 2.27
N GLY A 313 35.17 -17.76 2.31
CA GLY A 313 35.92 -19.02 2.30
C GLY A 313 36.61 -19.38 3.61
N LYS A 314 36.38 -18.65 4.69
CA LYS A 314 36.93 -18.88 6.04
C LYS A 314 35.83 -19.24 7.01
N VAL A 315 36.23 -19.88 8.10
CA VAL A 315 35.31 -20.17 9.24
C VAL A 315 34.93 -18.82 9.87
N GLY A 316 33.64 -18.51 9.82
CA GLY A 316 33.05 -17.31 10.41
C GLY A 316 32.50 -17.58 11.82
N ARG A 317 31.48 -16.81 12.22
CA ARG A 317 30.81 -16.95 13.52
C ARG A 317 30.08 -18.27 13.66
N LEU A 318 29.91 -18.75 14.88
CA LEU A 318 29.11 -19.94 15.18
C LEU A 318 27.63 -19.68 14.97
N VAL A 319 26.94 -20.68 14.42
CA VAL A 319 25.48 -20.73 14.37
C VAL A 319 24.96 -21.20 15.73
N ASN A 320 24.01 -20.51 16.31
CA ASN A 320 23.39 -20.86 17.58
C ASN A 320 21.92 -21.23 17.38
N ASN A 321 21.46 -22.26 18.06
CA ASN A 321 20.03 -22.55 18.20
C ASN A 321 19.38 -21.48 19.11
N TRP A 322 18.07 -21.26 18.96
CA TRP A 322 17.32 -20.30 19.79
C TRP A 322 17.16 -20.77 21.24
N ASP A 323 17.14 -22.10 21.46
CA ASP A 323 17.04 -22.71 22.77
C ASP A 323 18.45 -22.81 23.42
N LYS A 324 18.71 -21.85 24.30
CA LYS A 324 19.99 -21.79 25.03
C LYS A 324 20.15 -22.87 26.11
N LYS A 325 19.05 -23.53 26.53
CA LYS A 325 19.09 -24.60 27.55
C LYS A 325 19.56 -25.94 26.99
N THR A 326 19.22 -26.19 25.73
CA THR A 326 19.65 -27.42 25.04
C THR A 326 20.42 -26.99 23.79
N GLN A 327 21.69 -26.66 24.02
CA GLN A 327 22.53 -26.06 22.98
C GLN A 327 22.67 -26.89 21.73
N TYR A 328 22.80 -28.24 21.89
CA TYR A 328 22.91 -29.21 20.80
C TYR A 328 22.09 -30.44 21.13
N ARG A 329 21.46 -31.04 20.10
CA ARG A 329 20.62 -32.24 20.24
C ARG A 329 21.27 -33.51 19.65
N GLY A 330 22.42 -33.37 18.98
CA GLY A 330 23.09 -34.49 18.32
C GLY A 330 22.36 -34.93 17.05
N TRP A 331 22.35 -36.22 16.75
CA TRP A 331 21.67 -36.75 15.59
C TRP A 331 20.16 -36.52 15.66
N THR A 332 19.60 -35.84 14.67
CA THR A 332 18.19 -35.46 14.61
C THR A 332 17.65 -35.58 13.20
N THR A 333 16.37 -35.88 13.04
CA THR A 333 15.71 -35.91 11.73
C THR A 333 15.35 -34.50 11.27
N LEU A 334 15.21 -34.28 9.96
CA LEU A 334 14.74 -32.99 9.43
C LEU A 334 13.32 -32.66 9.92
N ARG A 335 12.45 -33.67 10.13
CA ARG A 335 11.13 -33.47 10.75
C ARG A 335 11.24 -32.79 12.12
N GLU A 336 12.11 -33.32 12.97
CA GLU A 336 12.34 -32.76 14.31
C GLU A 336 12.99 -31.38 14.25
N ALA A 337 13.94 -31.22 13.33
CA ALA A 337 14.60 -29.93 13.11
C ALA A 337 13.64 -28.83 12.65
N ILE A 338 12.71 -29.16 11.76
CA ILE A 338 11.64 -28.26 11.31
C ILE A 338 10.69 -27.96 12.48
N ALA A 339 10.18 -28.97 13.16
CA ALA A 339 9.23 -28.82 14.26
C ALA A 339 9.79 -27.98 15.42
N ARG A 340 11.09 -28.07 15.69
CA ARG A 340 11.78 -27.28 16.72
C ARG A 340 12.46 -26.05 16.21
N SER A 341 12.32 -25.74 14.92
CA SER A 341 12.95 -24.58 14.30
C SER A 341 14.46 -24.48 14.58
N MET A 342 15.19 -25.60 14.43
CA MET A 342 16.62 -25.66 14.70
C MET A 342 17.40 -24.83 13.66
N ASN A 343 18.24 -23.92 14.14
CA ASN A 343 19.02 -23.03 13.27
C ASN A 343 20.20 -23.77 12.63
N ILE A 344 20.93 -24.55 13.42
CA ILE A 344 22.14 -25.25 12.95
C ILE A 344 21.82 -26.22 11.82
N VAL A 345 20.77 -27.00 11.97
CA VAL A 345 20.34 -27.95 10.94
C VAL A 345 19.88 -27.20 9.66
N ALA A 346 19.14 -26.11 9.79
CA ALA A 346 18.72 -25.32 8.63
C ALA A 346 19.91 -24.73 7.86
N VAL A 347 20.92 -24.20 8.58
CA VAL A 347 22.13 -23.66 7.97
C VAL A 347 22.99 -24.74 7.32
N LYS A 348 23.07 -25.91 7.93
CA LYS A 348 23.72 -27.09 7.29
C LYS A 348 22.99 -27.50 6.01
N THR A 349 21.66 -27.60 6.09
CA THR A 349 20.85 -27.99 4.93
C THR A 349 21.03 -27.02 3.74
N ILE A 350 21.02 -25.70 3.97
CA ILE A 350 21.27 -24.74 2.87
C ILE A 350 22.73 -24.81 2.39
N THR A 351 23.67 -25.20 3.24
CA THR A 351 25.06 -25.42 2.85
C THR A 351 25.17 -26.62 1.92
N ASP A 352 24.47 -27.71 2.22
CA ASP A 352 24.44 -28.91 1.37
C ASP A 352 23.81 -28.63 0.00
N VAL A 353 22.69 -27.87 -0.04
CA VAL A 353 22.00 -27.40 -1.26
C VAL A 353 22.82 -26.41 -2.05
N THR A 354 23.58 -25.59 -1.40
CA THR A 354 24.25 -24.35 -1.79
C THR A 354 23.32 -23.13 -1.82
N PRO A 355 23.77 -21.96 -1.35
CA PRO A 355 22.98 -20.72 -1.40
C PRO A 355 22.55 -20.29 -2.81
N SER A 356 23.34 -20.61 -3.85
CA SER A 356 23.00 -20.29 -5.24
C SER A 356 21.74 -21.04 -5.69
N VAL A 357 21.67 -22.34 -5.44
CA VAL A 357 20.47 -23.14 -5.77
C VAL A 357 19.27 -22.65 -4.97
N ALA A 358 19.47 -22.31 -3.69
CA ALA A 358 18.39 -21.77 -2.86
C ALA A 358 17.83 -20.45 -3.44
N ILE A 359 18.66 -19.54 -3.96
CA ILE A 359 18.22 -18.32 -4.66
C ILE A 359 17.34 -18.67 -5.86
N ASP A 360 17.74 -19.63 -6.70
CA ASP A 360 16.93 -20.03 -7.87
C ASP A 360 15.54 -20.51 -7.45
N TYR A 361 15.44 -21.25 -6.36
CA TYR A 361 14.13 -21.65 -5.79
C TYR A 361 13.33 -20.47 -5.29
N LEU A 362 13.95 -19.54 -4.59
CA LEU A 362 13.27 -18.33 -4.10
C LEU A 362 12.74 -17.46 -5.24
N LEU A 363 13.50 -17.30 -6.33
CA LEU A 363 13.02 -16.60 -7.53
C LEU A 363 11.83 -17.34 -8.17
N ARG A 364 11.86 -18.68 -8.22
CA ARG A 364 10.74 -19.52 -8.68
C ARG A 364 9.52 -19.43 -7.77
N PHE A 365 9.70 -19.23 -6.45
CA PHE A 365 8.65 -18.92 -5.49
C PHE A 365 8.13 -17.48 -5.56
N GLY A 366 8.66 -16.66 -6.48
CA GLY A 366 8.16 -15.33 -6.78
C GLY A 366 8.68 -14.21 -5.89
N PHE A 367 9.74 -14.43 -5.09
CA PHE A 367 10.38 -13.37 -4.32
C PHE A 367 11.10 -12.38 -5.25
N THR A 368 10.82 -11.08 -5.09
CA THR A 368 11.33 -10.02 -5.98
C THR A 368 12.28 -9.06 -5.30
N SER A 369 12.36 -9.09 -3.97
CA SER A 369 13.12 -8.13 -3.14
C SER A 369 14.52 -8.60 -2.76
N LEU A 370 14.94 -9.78 -3.25
CA LEU A 370 16.25 -10.35 -2.93
C LEU A 370 17.37 -9.50 -3.52
N GLN A 371 18.39 -9.21 -2.70
CA GLN A 371 19.62 -8.57 -3.13
C GLN A 371 20.58 -9.63 -3.65
N LEU A 372 20.78 -9.69 -4.97
CA LEU A 372 21.58 -10.75 -5.60
C LEU A 372 23.06 -10.38 -5.74
N ASP A 373 23.37 -9.08 -5.82
CA ASP A 373 24.70 -8.57 -6.12
C ASP A 373 25.28 -7.69 -5.01
N GLY A 374 26.60 -7.50 -5.04
CA GLY A 374 27.32 -6.57 -4.16
C GLY A 374 27.67 -7.16 -2.79
N ALA A 375 28.18 -6.31 -1.92
CA ALA A 375 28.68 -6.69 -0.59
C ALA A 375 27.58 -7.20 0.38
N ASN A 376 26.35 -6.80 0.12
CA ASN A 376 25.17 -7.16 0.93
C ASN A 376 24.27 -8.18 0.21
N SER A 377 24.86 -9.04 -0.63
CA SER A 377 24.11 -10.10 -1.32
C SER A 377 23.45 -11.06 -0.34
N ASP A 378 22.21 -11.44 -0.63
CA ASP A 378 21.44 -12.43 0.14
C ASP A 378 21.90 -13.88 -0.14
N ALA A 379 22.77 -14.10 -1.14
CA ALA A 379 23.28 -15.41 -1.54
C ALA A 379 24.27 -16.00 -0.52
N GLY A 380 23.82 -16.15 0.72
CA GLY A 380 24.61 -16.64 1.84
C GLY A 380 23.83 -17.59 2.76
N GLN A 381 24.56 -18.31 3.62
CA GLN A 381 23.98 -19.28 4.55
C GLN A 381 22.96 -18.64 5.53
N ALA A 382 23.08 -17.33 5.83
CA ALA A 382 22.18 -16.60 6.73
C ALA A 382 20.74 -16.55 6.18
N MET A 383 20.58 -16.65 4.87
CA MET A 383 19.28 -16.71 4.18
C MET A 383 18.39 -17.85 4.70
N ALA A 384 19.00 -18.99 5.09
CA ALA A 384 18.25 -20.10 5.70
C ALA A 384 17.47 -19.67 6.95
N LEU A 385 17.92 -18.65 7.66
CA LEU A 385 17.28 -18.15 8.88
C LEU A 385 16.45 -16.87 8.63
N GLY A 386 16.24 -16.51 7.36
CA GLY A 386 15.51 -15.30 6.97
C GLY A 386 16.30 -14.00 7.21
N GLY A 387 17.63 -14.08 7.31
CA GLY A 387 18.50 -12.93 7.37
C GLY A 387 18.74 -12.39 5.96
N LEU A 388 17.91 -11.47 5.51
CA LEU A 388 17.92 -10.86 4.19
C LEU A 388 18.21 -9.36 4.31
N THR A 389 18.79 -8.80 3.28
CA THR A 389 19.14 -7.37 3.20
C THR A 389 17.89 -6.49 3.22
N ASN A 390 16.92 -6.77 2.36
CA ASN A 390 15.67 -6.00 2.29
C ASN A 390 14.51 -6.69 3.03
N GLY A 391 14.57 -8.00 3.23
CA GLY A 391 13.44 -8.80 3.65
C GLY A 391 12.49 -9.13 2.48
N VAL A 392 11.29 -9.62 2.80
CA VAL A 392 10.25 -10.00 1.84
C VAL A 392 8.90 -9.44 2.25
N SER A 393 7.95 -9.36 1.31
CA SER A 393 6.57 -8.97 1.61
C SER A 393 5.78 -10.16 2.19
N ASN A 394 4.73 -9.84 2.95
CA ASN A 394 3.80 -10.86 3.46
C ASN A 394 3.14 -11.63 2.32
N LEU A 395 2.77 -10.93 1.23
CA LEU A 395 2.15 -11.54 0.06
C LEU A 395 3.06 -12.58 -0.60
N GLU A 396 4.33 -12.23 -0.85
CA GLU A 396 5.29 -13.17 -1.47
C GLU A 396 5.53 -14.40 -0.60
N LEU A 397 5.65 -14.22 0.72
CA LEU A 397 5.84 -15.32 1.63
C LEU A 397 4.62 -16.25 1.68
N THR A 398 3.41 -15.68 1.71
CA THR A 398 2.15 -16.45 1.68
C THR A 398 2.04 -17.25 0.39
N ALA A 399 2.32 -16.65 -0.77
CA ALA A 399 2.28 -17.33 -2.07
C ALA A 399 3.31 -18.46 -2.18
N ALA A 400 4.50 -18.27 -1.62
CA ALA A 400 5.51 -19.33 -1.57
C ALA A 400 5.01 -20.56 -0.75
N TYR A 401 4.40 -20.32 0.40
CA TYR A 401 3.79 -21.38 1.20
C TYR A 401 2.54 -22.00 0.53
N ALA A 402 1.75 -21.19 -0.20
CA ALA A 402 0.64 -21.69 -1.00
C ALA A 402 1.13 -22.66 -2.09
N GLY A 403 2.26 -22.37 -2.74
CA GLY A 403 2.91 -23.29 -3.68
C GLY A 403 3.31 -24.63 -3.05
N ILE A 404 3.86 -24.62 -1.83
CA ILE A 404 4.18 -25.85 -1.09
C ILE A 404 2.90 -26.62 -0.76
N ALA A 405 1.87 -25.96 -0.24
CA ALA A 405 0.57 -26.57 0.09
C ALA A 405 -0.16 -27.13 -1.15
N ASN A 406 0.17 -26.61 -2.34
CA ASN A 406 -0.35 -27.05 -3.63
C ASN A 406 0.55 -28.08 -4.34
N GLY A 407 1.30 -28.87 -3.58
CA GLY A 407 2.14 -29.94 -4.11
C GLY A 407 3.31 -29.45 -4.98
N GLY A 408 3.84 -28.27 -4.72
CA GLY A 408 4.95 -27.65 -5.46
C GLY A 408 4.50 -26.75 -6.64
N SER A 409 3.22 -26.65 -6.91
CA SER A 409 2.69 -25.81 -7.98
C SER A 409 2.47 -24.37 -7.47
N TYR A 410 3.36 -23.47 -7.84
CA TYR A 410 3.27 -22.05 -7.50
C TYR A 410 2.37 -21.28 -8.48
N TYR A 411 1.48 -20.48 -7.97
CA TYR A 411 0.72 -19.48 -8.72
C TYR A 411 1.07 -18.07 -8.26
N LYS A 412 1.27 -17.17 -9.22
CA LYS A 412 1.46 -15.75 -8.88
C LYS A 412 0.17 -15.18 -8.28
N PRO A 413 0.23 -14.50 -7.14
CA PRO A 413 -0.93 -13.89 -6.53
C PRO A 413 -1.68 -12.96 -7.47
N LYS A 414 -3.00 -13.07 -7.51
CA LYS A 414 -3.87 -12.24 -8.33
C LYS A 414 -5.06 -11.72 -7.52
N LEU A 415 -5.43 -10.47 -7.76
CA LEU A 415 -6.52 -9.77 -7.09
C LEU A 415 -7.78 -9.66 -7.97
N TYR A 416 -7.67 -10.09 -9.23
CA TYR A 416 -8.79 -10.14 -10.17
C TYR A 416 -8.67 -11.35 -11.12
N SER A 417 -9.79 -11.82 -11.61
CA SER A 417 -9.86 -12.92 -12.57
C SER A 417 -9.89 -12.44 -14.02
N LYS A 418 -10.55 -11.31 -14.29
CA LYS A 418 -10.62 -10.69 -15.63
C LYS A 418 -10.96 -9.22 -15.55
N ILE A 419 -10.61 -8.51 -16.61
CA ILE A 419 -11.04 -7.14 -16.91
C ILE A 419 -11.78 -7.18 -18.23
N VAL A 420 -12.91 -6.49 -18.32
CA VAL A 420 -13.72 -6.40 -19.55
C VAL A 420 -13.94 -4.93 -19.86
N ASP A 421 -13.68 -4.55 -21.09
CA ASP A 421 -14.02 -3.25 -21.65
C ASP A 421 -15.51 -3.17 -22.00
N ASN A 422 -16.05 -1.96 -22.12
CA ASN A 422 -17.45 -1.74 -22.50
C ASN A 422 -17.67 -1.68 -24.04
N GLU A 423 -16.62 -1.93 -24.85
CA GLU A 423 -16.74 -2.02 -26.31
C GLU A 423 -17.26 -3.38 -26.78
#